data_853479c865362f1051642355b5e56e11
#
_entry.id   853479c865362f1051642355b5e56e11
#
_cell.length_a   1.000
_cell.length_b   1.000
_cell.length_c   1.000
_cell.angle_alpha   90.00
_cell.angle_beta   90.00
_cell.angle_gamma   90.00
#
_symmetry.space_group_name_H-M   'P 1'
#
loop_
_entity.id
_entity.type
_entity.pdbx_description
1 polymer ?
#
loop_
_entity_poly.entity_id
_entity_poly.type
_entity_poly.pdbx_seq_one_letter_code
_entity_poly.pdbx_strand_id
1 'polypeptide(L)'
;MEWLVRPLRAAGPRVLARDHHGNDCVDGYEPEGFLPVWERPRDVSFALDALARERQLGPVGAAGFSPGTHTAVALAGARLAMDVLWAVLSGAAPLPDISEFPGVLEAYREKYPDALSVRRALDGAGADLSDARVRAVFQVAPGVGGFVTPGSLAAVRVPVGIRWGGADTVNPYEADTRPYLEHIPTASGRCVGAHVRHDDFPGPEPADPAVRHRVGGEAADFFARHLR
;
A
#
# COMPACT_ATOMS: atom_id res chain seq x y z
N MET A 1 3.51 7.75 -10.09
CA MET A 1 2.62 6.60 -10.41
C MET A 1 1.98 6.68 -11.80
N GLU A 2 2.40 7.63 -12.64
CA GLU A 2 1.82 7.82 -14.00
C GLU A 2 1.92 6.57 -14.88
N TRP A 3 3.00 5.80 -14.73
CA TRP A 3 3.23 4.53 -15.43
C TRP A 3 2.14 3.47 -15.16
N LEU A 4 1.45 3.54 -14.02
CA LEU A 4 0.31 2.67 -13.68
C LEU A 4 -1.02 3.33 -14.10
N VAL A 5 -1.16 4.65 -13.92
CA VAL A 5 -2.39 5.39 -14.26
C VAL A 5 -2.70 5.34 -15.76
N ARG A 6 -1.68 5.53 -16.61
CA ARG A 6 -1.88 5.56 -18.08
C ARG A 6 -2.50 4.28 -18.65
N PRO A 7 -1.97 3.07 -18.40
CA PRO A 7 -2.57 1.84 -18.92
C PRO A 7 -3.96 1.56 -18.33
N LEU A 8 -4.19 1.88 -17.06
CA LEU A 8 -5.52 1.74 -16.45
C LEU A 8 -6.55 2.62 -17.16
N ARG A 9 -6.23 3.89 -17.41
CA ARG A 9 -7.12 4.81 -18.15
C ARG A 9 -7.35 4.34 -19.59
N ALA A 10 -6.32 3.84 -20.25
CA ALA A 10 -6.43 3.31 -21.61
C ALA A 10 -7.35 2.09 -21.70
N ALA A 11 -7.44 1.29 -20.62
CA ALA A 11 -8.35 0.15 -20.52
C ALA A 11 -9.82 0.53 -20.20
N GLY A 12 -10.12 1.82 -20.00
CA GLY A 12 -11.48 2.36 -19.85
C GLY A 12 -11.87 2.85 -18.46
N PRO A 13 -11.35 2.33 -17.33
CA PRO A 13 -11.68 2.84 -16.00
C PRO A 13 -11.32 4.32 -15.81
N ARG A 14 -12.11 5.01 -15.01
CA ARG A 14 -11.67 6.27 -14.43
C ARG A 14 -10.69 5.98 -13.32
N VAL A 15 -9.63 6.79 -13.20
CA VAL A 15 -8.62 6.62 -12.17
C VAL A 15 -8.65 7.83 -11.24
N LEU A 16 -8.79 7.56 -9.95
CA LEU A 16 -8.54 8.49 -8.88
C LEU A 16 -7.14 8.21 -8.34
N ALA A 17 -6.26 9.19 -8.39
CA ALA A 17 -4.98 9.18 -7.70
C ALA A 17 -5.00 10.29 -6.65
N ARG A 18 -4.48 10.01 -5.45
CA ARG A 18 -4.50 10.94 -4.33
C ARG A 18 -3.11 11.08 -3.75
N ASP A 19 -2.74 12.30 -3.45
CA ASP A 19 -1.59 12.62 -2.61
C ASP A 19 -2.03 12.53 -1.13
N HIS A 20 -1.19 11.91 -0.31
CA HIS A 20 -1.42 11.75 1.13
C HIS A 20 -0.58 12.76 1.89
N HIS A 21 -1.20 13.48 2.82
CA HIS A 21 -0.51 14.48 3.63
C HIS A 21 0.77 13.91 4.27
N GLY A 22 1.85 14.69 4.19
CA GLY A 22 3.16 14.30 4.73
C GLY A 22 3.82 13.08 4.08
N ASN A 23 3.32 12.65 2.91
CA ASN A 23 3.96 11.65 2.08
C ASN A 23 3.66 11.88 0.60
N ASP A 24 4.01 13.02 0.09
CA ASP A 24 3.86 13.38 -1.33
C ASP A 24 5.03 14.25 -1.83
N CYS A 25 5.02 14.53 -3.12
CA CYS A 25 6.08 15.32 -3.76
C CYS A 25 5.82 16.84 -3.73
N VAL A 26 4.68 17.28 -3.19
CA VAL A 26 4.28 18.69 -3.16
C VAL A 26 4.64 19.32 -1.81
N ASP A 27 4.17 18.70 -0.73
CA ASP A 27 4.38 19.19 0.64
C ASP A 27 5.61 18.57 1.29
N GLY A 28 6.11 17.47 0.73
CA GLY A 28 7.26 16.71 1.25
C GLY A 28 6.88 15.63 2.25
N TYR A 29 7.88 15.15 2.98
CA TYR A 29 7.69 14.07 3.95
C TYR A 29 7.66 14.61 5.37
N GLU A 30 6.64 14.21 6.12
CA GLU A 30 6.49 14.47 7.54
C GLU A 30 6.29 13.15 8.30
N PRO A 31 6.88 12.97 9.51
CA PRO A 31 6.77 11.72 10.25
C PRO A 31 5.31 11.28 10.48
N GLU A 32 4.42 12.22 10.78
CA GLU A 32 3.00 11.97 11.02
C GLU A 32 2.16 11.70 9.76
N GLY A 33 2.67 11.96 8.58
CA GLY A 33 2.03 11.60 7.31
C GLY A 33 2.66 10.35 6.69
N PHE A 34 3.95 10.13 7.00
CA PHE A 34 4.71 9.02 6.42
C PHE A 34 4.44 7.70 7.15
N LEU A 35 4.60 7.65 8.49
CA LEU A 35 4.46 6.42 9.28
C LEU A 35 3.01 5.95 9.48
N PRO A 36 1.99 6.81 9.71
CA PRO A 36 0.61 6.38 9.90
C PRO A 36 -0.08 5.91 8.62
N VAL A 37 0.38 4.78 8.08
CA VAL A 37 -0.17 4.20 6.84
C VAL A 37 -1.66 3.86 6.92
N TRP A 38 -2.25 3.76 8.11
CA TRP A 38 -3.67 3.52 8.34
C TRP A 38 -4.58 4.74 8.09
N GLU A 39 -4.01 5.94 7.98
CA GLU A 39 -4.80 7.12 7.60
C GLU A 39 -5.13 7.13 6.10
N ARG A 40 -4.26 6.59 5.29
CA ARG A 40 -4.40 6.60 3.82
C ARG A 40 -5.66 5.89 3.30
N PRO A 41 -6.09 4.72 3.81
CA PRO A 41 -7.37 4.12 3.41
C PRO A 41 -8.57 5.02 3.74
N ARG A 42 -8.54 5.77 4.85
CA ARG A 42 -9.57 6.75 5.21
C ARG A 42 -9.67 7.88 4.21
N ASP A 43 -8.54 8.41 3.77
CA ASP A 43 -8.47 9.42 2.71
C ASP A 43 -9.10 8.95 1.42
N VAL A 44 -8.80 7.69 1.03
CA VAL A 44 -9.36 7.09 -0.19
C VAL A 44 -10.88 6.93 -0.06
N SER A 45 -11.38 6.39 1.05
CA SER A 45 -12.82 6.24 1.29
C SER A 45 -13.53 7.60 1.31
N PHE A 46 -12.94 8.60 1.96
CA PHE A 46 -13.46 9.98 1.93
C PHE A 46 -13.59 10.53 0.51
N ALA A 47 -12.56 10.34 -0.32
CA ALA A 47 -12.58 10.79 -1.72
C ALA A 47 -13.62 10.01 -2.55
N LEU A 48 -13.79 8.72 -2.31
CA LEU A 48 -14.84 7.92 -2.94
C LEU A 48 -16.24 8.38 -2.50
N ASP A 49 -16.43 8.77 -1.24
CA ASP A 49 -17.68 9.32 -0.73
C ASP A 49 -18.02 10.66 -1.40
N ALA A 50 -17.01 11.54 -1.57
CA ALA A 50 -17.18 12.80 -2.28
C ALA A 50 -17.62 12.56 -3.73
N LEU A 51 -16.96 11.65 -4.44
CA LEU A 51 -17.33 11.29 -5.81
C LEU A 51 -18.72 10.64 -5.90
N ALA A 52 -19.11 9.84 -4.91
CA ALA A 52 -20.42 9.17 -4.89
C ALA A 52 -21.59 10.15 -4.74
N ARG A 53 -21.35 11.33 -4.17
CA ARG A 53 -22.38 12.43 -4.11
C ARG A 53 -22.62 13.06 -5.47
N GLU A 54 -21.63 13.05 -6.34
CA GLU A 54 -21.72 13.68 -7.67
C GLU A 54 -22.19 12.72 -8.75
N ARG A 55 -21.94 11.41 -8.57
CA ARG A 55 -22.21 10.38 -9.58
C ARG A 55 -22.33 8.99 -8.98
N GLN A 56 -23.04 8.12 -9.67
CA GLN A 56 -23.04 6.70 -9.33
C GLN A 56 -21.67 6.10 -9.62
N LEU A 57 -21.09 5.42 -8.62
CA LEU A 57 -19.85 4.67 -8.75
C LEU A 57 -20.17 3.22 -9.12
N GLY A 58 -19.43 2.68 -10.07
CA GLY A 58 -19.35 1.25 -10.33
C GLY A 58 -18.42 0.54 -9.33
N PRO A 59 -18.09 -0.74 -9.56
CA PRO A 59 -17.12 -1.46 -8.76
C PRO A 59 -15.76 -0.77 -8.80
N VAL A 60 -15.09 -0.67 -7.65
CA VAL A 60 -13.80 0.01 -7.48
C VAL A 60 -12.69 -1.01 -7.45
N GLY A 61 -11.62 -0.77 -8.20
CA GLY A 61 -10.33 -1.44 -8.06
C GLY A 61 -9.37 -0.57 -7.27
N ALA A 62 -8.67 -1.13 -6.29
CA ALA A 62 -7.63 -0.44 -5.55
C ALA A 62 -6.25 -0.93 -5.99
N ALA A 63 -5.36 -0.01 -6.35
CA ALA A 63 -3.98 -0.33 -6.73
C ALA A 63 -2.99 0.47 -5.89
N GLY A 64 -1.89 -0.17 -5.50
CA GLY A 64 -0.85 0.48 -4.71
C GLY A 64 0.55 0.02 -5.09
N PHE A 65 1.51 0.90 -4.83
CA PHE A 65 2.94 0.64 -4.89
C PHE A 65 3.54 0.87 -3.51
N SER A 66 4.49 0.02 -3.10
CA SER A 66 5.20 0.15 -1.82
C SER A 66 4.22 0.27 -0.64
N PRO A 67 4.25 1.25 0.28
CA PRO A 67 3.26 1.38 1.36
C PRO A 67 1.82 1.58 0.87
N GLY A 68 1.62 2.07 -0.37
CA GLY A 68 0.29 2.14 -0.99
C GLY A 68 -0.38 0.78 -1.20
N THR A 69 0.38 -0.32 -1.19
CA THR A 69 -0.17 -1.68 -1.24
C THR A 69 -0.95 -2.04 0.02
N HIS A 70 -0.46 -1.59 1.19
CA HIS A 70 -1.22 -1.68 2.44
C HIS A 70 -2.53 -0.87 2.33
N THR A 71 -2.47 0.38 1.83
CA THR A 71 -3.66 1.19 1.59
C THR A 71 -4.71 0.43 0.78
N ALA A 72 -4.29 -0.19 -0.33
CA ALA A 72 -5.19 -0.92 -1.21
C ALA A 72 -5.80 -2.16 -0.54
N VAL A 73 -5.02 -2.95 0.20
CA VAL A 73 -5.52 -4.16 0.84
C VAL A 73 -6.28 -3.88 2.15
N ALA A 74 -5.98 -2.78 2.84
CA ALA A 74 -6.76 -2.34 3.99
C ALA A 74 -8.20 -1.96 3.60
N LEU A 75 -8.39 -1.36 2.41
CA LEU A 75 -9.72 -1.16 1.83
C LEU A 75 -10.46 -2.47 1.51
N ALA A 76 -9.76 -3.60 1.50
CA ALA A 76 -10.35 -4.94 1.37
C ALA A 76 -10.43 -5.71 2.70
N GLY A 77 -10.11 -5.06 3.84
CA GLY A 77 -10.28 -5.59 5.18
C GLY A 77 -9.01 -6.05 5.89
N ALA A 78 -7.82 -5.89 5.31
CA ALA A 78 -6.57 -6.16 6.00
C ALA A 78 -6.34 -5.15 7.15
N ARG A 79 -5.81 -5.62 8.29
CA ARG A 79 -5.62 -4.81 9.50
C ARG A 79 -4.22 -4.93 10.03
N LEU A 80 -3.70 -3.83 10.55
CA LEU A 80 -2.39 -3.80 11.17
C LEU A 80 -2.36 -4.55 12.52
N ALA A 81 -1.22 -5.16 12.80
CA ALA A 81 -0.92 -5.83 14.07
C ALA A 81 -0.49 -4.77 15.10
N MET A 82 -1.38 -4.46 16.02
CA MET A 82 -1.20 -3.38 16.99
C MET A 82 -0.03 -3.61 17.94
N ASP A 83 0.25 -4.85 18.30
CA ASP A 83 1.37 -5.25 19.13
C ASP A 83 2.72 -5.01 18.43
N VAL A 84 2.79 -5.32 17.14
CA VAL A 84 3.99 -5.08 16.30
C VAL A 84 4.22 -3.58 16.13
N LEU A 85 3.18 -2.83 15.77
CA LEU A 85 3.26 -1.37 15.64
C LEU A 85 3.69 -0.71 16.96
N TRP A 86 3.08 -1.11 18.05
CA TRP A 86 3.45 -0.62 19.38
C TRP A 86 4.92 -0.89 19.69
N ALA A 87 5.38 -2.13 19.47
CA ALA A 87 6.76 -2.50 19.75
C ALA A 87 7.76 -1.64 18.95
N VAL A 88 7.49 -1.39 17.68
CA VAL A 88 8.35 -0.55 16.82
C VAL A 88 8.30 0.90 17.23
N LEU A 89 7.12 1.50 17.35
CA LEU A 89 7.00 2.94 17.61
C LEU A 89 7.43 3.33 19.04
N SER A 90 7.25 2.43 20.01
CA SER A 90 7.75 2.61 21.37
C SER A 90 9.25 2.35 21.54
N GLY A 91 9.93 1.82 20.51
CA GLY A 91 11.34 1.45 20.55
C GLY A 91 11.65 0.09 21.16
N ALA A 92 10.64 -0.73 21.46
CA ALA A 92 10.82 -2.08 21.97
C ALA A 92 11.26 -3.10 20.90
N ALA A 93 11.02 -2.78 19.63
CA ALA A 93 11.50 -3.55 18.48
C ALA A 93 12.19 -2.63 17.46
N PRO A 94 13.23 -3.13 16.74
CA PRO A 94 13.86 -2.36 15.68
C PRO A 94 12.95 -2.26 14.45
N LEU A 95 13.09 -1.16 13.73
CA LEU A 95 12.64 -1.01 12.34
C LEU A 95 13.89 -0.65 11.54
N PRO A 96 14.17 -1.31 10.41
CA PRO A 96 15.20 -0.86 9.50
C PRO A 96 14.97 0.59 9.09
N ASP A 97 16.05 1.36 8.90
CA ASP A 97 15.94 2.73 8.41
C ASP A 97 15.27 2.75 7.03
N ILE A 98 14.38 3.71 6.84
CA ILE A 98 13.61 3.83 5.61
C ILE A 98 14.36 4.78 4.68
N SER A 99 14.87 4.24 3.57
CA SER A 99 15.74 4.97 2.65
C SER A 99 15.11 6.24 2.07
N GLU A 100 13.78 6.24 1.89
CA GLU A 100 13.03 7.41 1.40
C GLU A 100 12.91 8.53 2.43
N PHE A 101 13.01 8.19 3.72
CA PHE A 101 12.95 9.15 4.83
C PHE A 101 13.89 8.70 5.96
N PRO A 102 15.21 8.86 5.80
CA PRO A 102 16.16 8.51 6.84
C PRO A 102 15.86 9.24 8.17
N GLY A 103 15.91 8.50 9.28
CA GLY A 103 15.65 9.07 10.60
C GLY A 103 14.17 9.34 10.92
N VAL A 104 13.21 8.90 10.09
CA VAL A 104 11.78 9.16 10.31
C VAL A 104 11.28 8.61 11.64
N LEU A 105 11.79 7.47 12.08
CA LEU A 105 11.36 6.84 13.33
C LEU A 105 11.84 7.63 14.55
N GLU A 106 13.05 8.16 14.51
CA GLU A 106 13.60 9.04 15.52
C GLU A 106 12.78 10.34 15.60
N ALA A 107 12.52 10.98 14.47
CA ALA A 107 11.70 12.18 14.39
C ALA A 107 10.27 11.95 14.90
N TYR A 108 9.69 10.77 14.59
CA TYR A 108 8.38 10.39 15.13
C TYR A 108 8.40 10.23 16.65
N ARG A 109 9.44 9.59 17.21
CA ARG A 109 9.60 9.41 18.65
C ARG A 109 9.87 10.71 19.39
N GLU A 110 10.60 11.64 18.80
CA GLU A 110 10.78 12.99 19.35
C GLU A 110 9.44 13.71 19.50
N LYS A 111 8.55 13.56 18.54
CA LYS A 111 7.20 14.14 18.57
C LYS A 111 6.27 13.42 19.55
N TYR A 112 6.43 12.12 19.74
CA TYR A 112 5.64 11.27 20.64
C TYR A 112 6.56 10.63 21.71
N PRO A 113 7.04 11.42 22.70
CA PRO A 113 8.16 11.01 23.55
C PRO A 113 7.77 10.03 24.67
N ASP A 114 6.50 9.78 24.88
CA ASP A 114 6.01 8.93 25.95
C ASP A 114 4.95 7.92 25.47
N ALA A 115 4.75 6.86 26.27
CA ALA A 115 3.83 5.78 25.96
C ALA A 115 2.38 6.24 25.72
N LEU A 116 1.94 7.32 26.36
CA LEU A 116 0.57 7.82 26.21
C LEU A 116 0.40 8.53 24.85
N SER A 117 1.38 9.35 24.46
CA SER A 117 1.39 10.04 23.17
C SER A 117 1.48 9.05 22.01
N VAL A 118 2.33 8.01 22.10
CA VAL A 118 2.38 6.92 21.10
C VAL A 118 1.04 6.19 21.02
N ARG A 119 0.42 5.88 22.17
CA ARG A 119 -0.89 5.21 22.18
C ARG A 119 -1.98 6.03 21.50
N ARG A 120 -1.99 7.34 21.74
CA ARG A 120 -2.93 8.26 21.07
C ARG A 120 -2.68 8.35 19.56
N ALA A 121 -1.41 8.37 19.15
CA ALA A 121 -1.04 8.39 17.74
C ALA A 121 -1.45 7.09 17.02
N LEU A 122 -1.52 5.95 17.72
CA LEU A 122 -1.98 4.66 17.21
C LEU A 122 -3.51 4.48 17.25
N ASP A 123 -4.26 5.48 17.70
CA ASP A 123 -5.73 5.34 17.81
C ASP A 123 -6.35 5.04 16.46
N GLY A 124 -7.08 3.95 16.40
CA GLY A 124 -7.71 3.46 15.19
C GLY A 124 -6.79 2.80 14.16
N ALA A 125 -5.48 2.62 14.41
CA ALA A 125 -4.56 2.00 13.46
C ALA A 125 -4.93 0.54 13.13
N GLY A 126 -5.46 -0.22 14.09
CA GLY A 126 -5.94 -1.59 13.90
C GLY A 126 -7.41 -1.72 13.48
N ALA A 127 -8.08 -0.59 13.16
CA ALA A 127 -9.49 -0.60 12.78
C ALA A 127 -9.74 -1.35 11.47
N ASP A 128 -10.99 -1.77 11.26
CA ASP A 128 -11.47 -2.22 9.97
C ASP A 128 -11.71 -0.99 9.08
N LEU A 129 -10.90 -0.84 8.05
CA LEU A 129 -10.95 0.25 7.09
C LEU A 129 -11.49 -0.22 5.73
N SER A 130 -12.18 -1.37 5.72
CA SER A 130 -12.74 -1.93 4.50
C SER A 130 -13.80 -1.02 3.89
N ASP A 131 -13.78 -0.93 2.57
CA ASP A 131 -14.76 -0.21 1.77
C ASP A 131 -15.47 -1.19 0.84
N ALA A 132 -16.77 -1.39 1.03
CA ALA A 132 -17.54 -2.38 0.29
C ALA A 132 -17.59 -2.12 -1.23
N ARG A 133 -17.20 -0.94 -1.69
CA ARG A 133 -17.08 -0.60 -3.12
C ARG A 133 -15.85 -1.26 -3.75
N VAL A 134 -14.81 -1.59 -2.95
CA VAL A 134 -13.59 -2.22 -3.44
C VAL A 134 -13.84 -3.69 -3.74
N ARG A 135 -13.63 -4.07 -5.00
CA ARG A 135 -13.93 -5.41 -5.53
C ARG A 135 -12.69 -6.16 -6.04
N ALA A 136 -11.57 -5.48 -6.18
CA ALA A 136 -10.30 -6.08 -6.60
C ALA A 136 -9.13 -5.23 -6.11
N VAL A 137 -7.99 -5.86 -5.81
CA VAL A 137 -6.76 -5.19 -5.34
C VAL A 137 -5.58 -5.60 -6.21
N PHE A 138 -4.73 -4.62 -6.59
CA PHE A 138 -3.49 -4.89 -7.30
C PHE A 138 -2.31 -4.23 -6.59
N GLN A 139 -1.33 -5.04 -6.17
CA GLN A 139 -0.16 -4.63 -5.41
C GLN A 139 1.11 -4.70 -6.25
N VAL A 140 1.96 -3.68 -6.17
CA VAL A 140 3.27 -3.65 -6.81
C VAL A 140 4.34 -3.32 -5.78
N ALA A 141 5.38 -4.15 -5.70
CA ALA A 141 6.45 -4.06 -4.70
C ALA A 141 5.89 -3.88 -3.28
N PRO A 142 5.10 -4.86 -2.78
CA PRO A 142 4.39 -4.72 -1.51
C PRO A 142 5.27 -4.28 -0.36
N GLY A 143 4.77 -3.36 0.44
CA GLY A 143 5.34 -2.97 1.73
C GLY A 143 4.38 -3.25 2.88
N VAL A 144 4.88 -3.09 4.11
CA VAL A 144 4.08 -3.20 5.34
C VAL A 144 3.53 -4.62 5.61
N GLY A 145 3.91 -5.63 4.81
CA GLY A 145 3.38 -7.00 4.94
C GLY A 145 3.60 -7.63 6.31
N GLY A 146 4.79 -7.43 6.89
CA GLY A 146 5.14 -7.91 8.23
C GLY A 146 4.37 -7.24 9.38
N PHE A 147 3.65 -6.16 9.10
CA PHE A 147 2.83 -5.44 10.07
C PHE A 147 1.34 -5.77 10.00
N VAL A 148 0.93 -6.66 9.09
CA VAL A 148 -0.49 -6.99 8.90
C VAL A 148 -0.83 -8.31 9.59
N THR A 149 -1.99 -8.37 10.27
CA THR A 149 -2.40 -9.59 10.97
C THR A 149 -2.76 -10.70 9.99
N PRO A 150 -2.23 -11.93 10.14
CA PRO A 150 -2.59 -13.07 9.29
C PRO A 150 -4.09 -13.36 9.25
N GLY A 151 -4.77 -13.20 10.39
CA GLY A 151 -6.22 -13.41 10.49
C GLY A 151 -7.04 -12.45 9.63
N SER A 152 -6.64 -11.17 9.52
CA SER A 152 -7.31 -10.21 8.65
C SER A 152 -7.03 -10.48 7.17
N LEU A 153 -5.80 -10.87 6.84
CA LEU A 153 -5.45 -11.29 5.47
C LEU A 153 -6.26 -12.52 5.04
N ALA A 154 -6.42 -13.51 5.93
CA ALA A 154 -7.24 -14.68 5.67
C ALA A 154 -8.74 -14.37 5.51
N ALA A 155 -9.18 -13.20 5.94
CA ALA A 155 -10.56 -12.73 5.75
C ALA A 155 -10.80 -11.98 4.44
N VAL A 156 -9.77 -11.56 3.71
CA VAL A 156 -9.89 -10.89 2.40
C VAL A 156 -10.53 -11.84 1.38
N ARG A 157 -11.58 -11.39 0.70
CA ARG A 157 -12.35 -12.21 -0.26
C ARG A 157 -12.29 -11.70 -1.70
N VAL A 158 -11.89 -10.45 -1.91
CA VAL A 158 -11.74 -9.90 -3.25
C VAL A 158 -10.48 -10.45 -3.93
N PRO A 159 -10.43 -10.57 -5.26
CA PRO A 159 -9.21 -10.94 -5.97
C PRO A 159 -8.06 -9.99 -5.66
N VAL A 160 -6.87 -10.55 -5.40
CA VAL A 160 -5.64 -9.79 -5.14
C VAL A 160 -4.54 -10.23 -6.11
N GLY A 161 -4.07 -9.29 -6.95
CA GLY A 161 -2.92 -9.48 -7.83
C GLY A 161 -1.67 -8.87 -7.23
N ILE A 162 -0.53 -9.59 -7.21
CA ILE A 162 0.70 -9.14 -6.56
C ILE A 162 1.89 -9.23 -7.53
N ARG A 163 2.69 -8.16 -7.60
CA ARG A 163 3.92 -8.10 -8.40
C ARG A 163 5.08 -7.56 -7.57
N TRP A 164 6.22 -8.22 -7.63
CA TRP A 164 7.43 -7.80 -6.91
C TRP A 164 8.69 -7.98 -7.74
N GLY A 165 9.72 -7.20 -7.44
CA GLY A 165 11.06 -7.35 -7.99
C GLY A 165 11.88 -8.37 -7.20
N GLY A 166 12.66 -9.22 -7.88
CA GLY A 166 13.50 -10.21 -7.22
C GLY A 166 14.73 -9.61 -6.51
N ALA A 167 15.12 -8.39 -6.88
CA ALA A 167 16.21 -7.62 -6.27
C ALA A 167 15.72 -6.45 -5.40
N ASP A 168 14.45 -6.47 -5.00
CA ASP A 168 13.89 -5.46 -4.10
C ASP A 168 14.43 -5.66 -2.67
N THR A 169 15.29 -4.75 -2.24
CA THR A 169 15.88 -4.73 -0.89
C THR A 169 15.19 -3.72 0.03
N VAL A 170 14.35 -2.85 -0.51
CA VAL A 170 13.54 -1.89 0.26
C VAL A 170 12.37 -2.62 0.90
N ASN A 171 11.65 -3.40 0.08
CA ASN A 171 10.56 -4.27 0.53
C ASN A 171 10.91 -5.74 0.22
N PRO A 172 11.71 -6.41 1.07
CA PRO A 172 12.14 -7.78 0.81
C PRO A 172 10.96 -8.74 0.73
N TYR A 173 11.02 -9.68 -0.24
CA TYR A 173 9.96 -10.66 -0.47
C TYR A 173 9.48 -11.34 0.82
N GLU A 174 10.41 -11.82 1.65
CA GLU A 174 10.09 -12.58 2.87
C GLU A 174 9.32 -11.76 3.91
N ALA A 175 9.67 -10.48 4.06
CA ALA A 175 9.05 -9.60 5.05
C ALA A 175 7.75 -8.98 4.54
N ASP A 176 7.71 -8.59 3.27
CA ASP A 176 6.67 -7.70 2.77
C ASP A 176 5.72 -8.33 1.76
N THR A 177 6.20 -9.23 0.90
CA THR A 177 5.36 -9.85 -0.14
C THR A 177 4.76 -11.18 0.30
N ARG A 178 5.58 -12.05 0.91
CA ARG A 178 5.20 -13.39 1.33
C ARG A 178 3.97 -13.42 2.23
N PRO A 179 3.83 -12.56 3.26
CA PRO A 179 2.64 -12.58 4.12
C PRO A 179 1.32 -12.41 3.36
N TYR A 180 1.29 -11.54 2.35
CA TYR A 180 0.10 -11.36 1.52
C TYR A 180 -0.22 -12.60 0.68
N LEU A 181 0.80 -13.22 0.08
CA LEU A 181 0.62 -14.43 -0.74
C LEU A 181 0.21 -15.65 0.07
N GLU A 182 0.76 -15.83 1.27
CA GLU A 182 0.48 -16.99 2.12
C GLU A 182 -0.90 -16.91 2.79
N HIS A 183 -1.32 -15.70 3.17
CA HIS A 183 -2.50 -15.56 4.02
C HIS A 183 -3.77 -15.09 3.29
N ILE A 184 -3.66 -14.47 2.12
CA ILE A 184 -4.85 -14.07 1.34
C ILE A 184 -5.27 -15.22 0.43
N PRO A 185 -6.45 -15.86 0.65
CA PRO A 185 -6.85 -17.03 -0.12
C PRO A 185 -7.04 -16.76 -1.63
N THR A 186 -7.31 -15.52 -1.99
CA THR A 186 -7.56 -15.06 -3.36
C THR A 186 -6.34 -14.44 -4.02
N ALA A 187 -5.19 -14.43 -3.33
CA ALA A 187 -3.97 -13.83 -3.85
C ALA A 187 -3.38 -14.65 -4.98
N SER A 188 -2.92 -13.96 -5.99
CA SER A 188 -2.08 -14.51 -7.07
C SER A 188 -0.94 -13.56 -7.36
N GLY A 189 0.28 -14.07 -7.44
CA GLY A 189 1.42 -13.19 -7.62
C GLY A 189 2.55 -13.81 -8.41
N ARG A 190 3.45 -12.96 -8.89
CA ARG A 190 4.69 -13.37 -9.53
C ARG A 190 5.80 -12.34 -9.40
N CYS A 191 7.04 -12.81 -9.36
CA CYS A 191 8.22 -12.00 -9.55
C CYS A 191 8.26 -11.46 -10.98
N VAL A 192 8.51 -10.16 -11.16
CA VAL A 192 8.56 -9.51 -12.48
C VAL A 192 9.95 -9.43 -13.07
N GLY A 193 10.93 -9.98 -12.37
CA GLY A 193 12.31 -10.13 -12.81
C GLY A 193 13.26 -10.26 -11.63
N ALA A 194 14.21 -11.19 -11.69
CA ALA A 194 15.19 -11.41 -10.62
C ALA A 194 16.10 -10.21 -10.34
N HIS A 195 16.29 -9.35 -11.34
CA HIS A 195 17.12 -8.15 -11.29
C HIS A 195 16.33 -6.87 -10.98
N VAL A 196 15.00 -6.93 -10.97
CA VAL A 196 14.13 -5.75 -10.75
C VAL A 196 14.19 -5.32 -9.29
N ARG A 197 14.49 -4.05 -9.08
CA ARG A 197 14.61 -3.39 -7.78
C ARG A 197 13.38 -2.55 -7.47
N HIS A 198 13.29 -2.07 -6.23
CA HIS A 198 12.23 -1.15 -5.79
C HIS A 198 12.15 0.10 -6.66
N ASP A 199 13.30 0.75 -6.86
CA ASP A 199 13.42 2.02 -7.59
C ASP A 199 13.15 1.91 -9.10
N ASP A 200 13.07 0.70 -9.64
CA ASP A 200 12.69 0.51 -11.03
C ASP A 200 11.23 0.92 -11.31
N PHE A 201 10.40 1.07 -10.28
CA PHE A 201 9.03 1.54 -10.42
C PHE A 201 8.87 3.06 -10.30
N PRO A 202 9.33 3.74 -9.21
CA PRO A 202 9.19 5.19 -9.08
C PRO A 202 10.32 5.97 -9.76
N GLY A 203 11.52 5.43 -9.79
CA GLY A 203 12.74 6.12 -10.20
C GLY A 203 12.76 6.60 -11.66
N PRO A 204 13.58 7.57 -12.03
CA PRO A 204 13.68 8.10 -13.39
C PRO A 204 14.32 7.09 -14.36
N GLU A 205 15.25 6.27 -13.90
CA GLU A 205 16.07 5.35 -14.69
C GLU A 205 15.91 3.90 -14.20
N PRO A 206 14.84 3.19 -14.63
CA PRO A 206 14.67 1.79 -14.28
C PRO A 206 15.73 0.91 -14.94
N ALA A 207 16.22 -0.11 -14.22
CA ALA A 207 17.14 -1.10 -14.78
C ALA A 207 16.51 -1.92 -15.93
N ASP A 208 15.17 -2.15 -15.84
CA ASP A 208 14.37 -2.68 -16.94
C ASP A 208 13.28 -1.66 -17.32
N PRO A 209 13.50 -0.84 -18.39
CA PRO A 209 12.51 0.15 -18.83
C PRO A 209 11.15 -0.46 -19.21
N ALA A 210 11.12 -1.74 -19.57
CA ALA A 210 9.88 -2.43 -19.94
C ALA A 210 9.06 -2.91 -18.73
N VAL A 211 9.64 -2.94 -17.52
CA VAL A 211 8.95 -3.46 -16.32
C VAL A 211 7.66 -2.70 -16.03
N ARG A 212 7.70 -1.37 -16.10
CA ARG A 212 6.53 -0.51 -15.83
C ARG A 212 5.41 -0.74 -16.84
N HIS A 213 5.78 -0.82 -18.11
CA HIS A 213 4.82 -1.05 -19.18
C HIS A 213 4.14 -2.43 -19.01
N ARG A 214 4.95 -3.46 -18.75
CA ARG A 214 4.48 -4.82 -18.53
C ARG A 214 3.57 -4.92 -17.30
N VAL A 215 3.99 -4.39 -16.15
CA VAL A 215 3.21 -4.43 -14.91
C VAL A 215 1.95 -3.56 -15.01
N GLY A 216 2.03 -2.40 -15.64
CA GLY A 216 0.86 -1.55 -15.90
C GLY A 216 -0.19 -2.22 -16.79
N GLY A 217 0.24 -2.93 -17.84
CA GLY A 217 -0.65 -3.73 -18.69
C GLY A 217 -1.31 -4.86 -17.91
N GLU A 218 -0.55 -5.58 -17.10
CA GLU A 218 -1.09 -6.65 -16.24
C GLU A 218 -2.11 -6.14 -15.21
N ALA A 219 -1.88 -4.96 -14.64
CA ALA A 219 -2.85 -4.33 -13.75
C ALA A 219 -4.16 -3.99 -14.49
N ALA A 220 -4.04 -3.45 -15.70
CA ALA A 220 -5.20 -3.14 -16.54
C ALA A 220 -6.00 -4.40 -16.90
N ASP A 221 -5.33 -5.46 -17.33
CA ASP A 221 -5.95 -6.75 -17.62
C ASP A 221 -6.58 -7.39 -16.38
N PHE A 222 -5.94 -7.28 -15.23
CA PHE A 222 -6.46 -7.78 -13.96
C PHE A 222 -7.78 -7.07 -13.61
N PHE A 223 -7.80 -5.75 -13.62
CA PHE A 223 -9.02 -5.01 -13.31
C PHE A 223 -10.12 -5.22 -14.36
N ALA A 224 -9.78 -5.31 -15.65
CA ALA A 224 -10.76 -5.62 -16.70
C ALA A 224 -11.46 -6.98 -16.49
N ARG A 225 -10.80 -7.94 -15.88
CA ARG A 225 -11.40 -9.25 -15.54
C ARG A 225 -12.27 -9.21 -14.28
N HIS A 226 -11.94 -8.38 -13.30
CA HIS A 226 -12.52 -8.46 -11.96
C HIS A 226 -13.49 -7.32 -11.60
N LEU A 227 -13.60 -6.27 -12.44
CA LEU A 227 -14.48 -5.12 -12.23
C LEU A 227 -15.67 -5.06 -13.21
N ARG A 228 -16.10 -6.22 -13.72
CA ARG A 228 -17.28 -6.33 -14.60
C ARG A 228 -18.56 -6.36 -13.80
#